data_3d24241879a3a8d75569019e2393d858
#
_entry.id   3d24241879a3a8d75569019e2393d858
#
_cell.length_a   1.000
_cell.length_b   1.000
_cell.length_c   1.000
_cell.angle_alpha   90.00
_cell.angle_beta   90.00
_cell.angle_gamma   90.00
#
_symmetry.space_group_name_H-M   'P 1'
#
loop_
_entity.id
_entity.type
_entity.pdbx_description
1 polymer ?
#
loop_
_entity_poly.entity_id
_entity_poly.type
_entity_poly.pdbx_seq_one_letter_code
_entity_poly.pdbx_strand_id
1 'polypeptide(L)'
;MSEKLPYGTNTPTTDGASEATAVPSETIALITGGARGIGRHLSEAFAGAGYDVIVTATSTENAEAAADEIAESTGGTVTGLGLRTDDITVVNQLRDSVAELEKSTGKRLQVLINNAGRIESTEGPLWDADPESLKGVVDANVTGVALMINVFAPVLMAGAEATGRPSRIIDLNSGSGAQGTPAYAVYSASKASLFRLADSVVHFGHDKGLRIFEMAPGVVETAMTKSMPVHDFRTGDDWTSPEQVADLALALASGTLDAFTGRYVRAGADSEESLIAEAAGLEDSTRRLVLG
;
A
#
# COMPACT_ATOMS: atom_id res chain seq x y z
N MET A 1 31.09 21.51 6.39
CA MET A 1 31.41 20.21 5.77
C MET A 1 30.30 19.26 6.21
N SER A 2 29.33 19.01 5.35
CA SER A 2 28.24 18.04 5.60
C SER A 2 28.84 16.66 5.34
N GLU A 3 29.07 15.89 6.38
CA GLU A 3 29.38 14.46 6.23
C GLU A 3 28.21 13.80 5.49
N LYS A 4 28.43 13.37 4.25
CA LYS A 4 27.49 12.47 3.58
C LYS A 4 27.43 11.19 4.41
N LEU A 5 26.26 10.89 4.96
CA LEU A 5 26.03 9.59 5.59
C LEU A 5 26.41 8.50 4.58
N PRO A 6 27.04 7.39 5.02
CA PRO A 6 27.55 6.34 4.14
C PRO A 6 26.47 5.63 3.31
N TYR A 7 25.22 5.87 3.61
CA TYR A 7 24.04 5.48 2.83
C TYR A 7 23.56 6.70 2.06
N GLY A 8 24.34 7.12 1.06
CA GLY A 8 23.89 8.14 0.12
C GLY A 8 22.57 7.70 -0.51
N THR A 9 21.66 8.63 -0.65
CA THR A 9 20.44 8.47 -1.45
C THR A 9 20.89 8.16 -2.89
N ASN A 10 21.09 6.88 -3.20
CA ASN A 10 21.06 6.44 -4.58
C ASN A 10 19.61 6.55 -5.02
N THR A 11 19.25 7.73 -5.50
CA THR A 11 18.07 7.83 -6.34
C THR A 11 18.37 6.97 -7.55
N PRO A 12 17.55 5.97 -7.83
CA PRO A 12 17.68 5.27 -9.09
C PRO A 12 17.62 6.33 -10.18
N THR A 13 18.63 6.36 -11.05
CA THR A 13 18.55 7.16 -12.26
C THR A 13 17.27 6.76 -12.97
N THR A 14 16.47 7.74 -13.37
CA THR A 14 15.29 7.54 -14.21
C THR A 14 15.78 7.05 -15.56
N ASP A 15 16.22 5.80 -15.63
CA ASP A 15 16.39 5.11 -16.90
C ASP A 15 15.01 5.03 -17.52
N GLY A 16 14.89 5.54 -18.72
CA GLY A 16 13.68 5.88 -19.42
C GLY A 16 12.53 4.90 -19.23
N ALA A 17 11.32 5.44 -19.27
CA ALA A 17 10.06 4.75 -19.04
C ALA A 17 10.15 3.27 -19.42
N SER A 18 10.06 2.40 -18.42
CA SER A 18 10.03 0.95 -18.66
C SER A 18 8.81 0.66 -19.53
N GLU A 19 9.00 0.18 -20.75
CA GLU A 19 7.93 -0.24 -21.65
C GLU A 19 7.16 -1.47 -21.13
N ALA A 20 7.60 -2.05 -20.02
CA ALA A 20 7.01 -3.26 -19.44
C ALA A 20 5.87 -2.91 -18.48
N THR A 21 4.71 -2.55 -19.02
CA THR A 21 3.48 -2.41 -18.23
C THR A 21 3.05 -3.75 -17.64
N ALA A 22 2.45 -3.72 -16.45
CA ALA A 22 1.85 -4.90 -15.86
C ALA A 22 0.74 -5.46 -16.78
N VAL A 23 0.65 -6.79 -16.84
CA VAL A 23 -0.44 -7.48 -17.54
C VAL A 23 -1.38 -8.05 -16.49
N PRO A 24 -2.53 -7.39 -16.23
CA PRO A 24 -3.42 -7.77 -15.13
C PRO A 24 -3.82 -9.24 -15.16
N SER A 25 -4.14 -9.78 -16.34
CA SER A 25 -4.57 -11.18 -16.51
C SER A 25 -3.50 -12.23 -16.20
N GLU A 26 -2.23 -11.82 -16.04
CA GLU A 26 -1.11 -12.70 -15.67
C GLU A 26 -0.60 -12.41 -14.25
N THR A 27 -1.26 -11.51 -13.55
CA THR A 27 -0.75 -10.92 -12.29
C THR A 27 -1.68 -11.23 -11.13
N ILE A 28 -1.09 -11.66 -10.01
CA ILE A 28 -1.76 -11.74 -8.71
C ILE A 28 -1.49 -10.44 -7.96
N ALA A 29 -2.56 -9.86 -7.39
CA ALA A 29 -2.50 -8.72 -6.48
C ALA A 29 -2.95 -9.15 -5.07
N LEU A 30 -2.10 -8.93 -4.05
CA LEU A 30 -2.40 -9.22 -2.65
C LEU A 30 -2.76 -7.92 -1.93
N ILE A 31 -3.97 -7.84 -1.35
CA ILE A 31 -4.49 -6.65 -0.68
C ILE A 31 -4.77 -6.98 0.79
N THR A 32 -3.96 -6.41 1.71
CA THR A 32 -4.18 -6.62 3.13
C THR A 32 -5.36 -5.80 3.64
N GLY A 33 -6.25 -6.42 4.45
CA GLY A 33 -7.47 -5.76 4.91
C GLY A 33 -8.44 -5.42 3.77
N GLY A 34 -8.44 -6.22 2.69
CA GLY A 34 -9.20 -5.99 1.47
C GLY A 34 -10.71 -6.26 1.58
N ALA A 35 -11.19 -6.75 2.72
CA ALA A 35 -12.60 -7.13 2.87
C ALA A 35 -13.56 -5.96 3.14
N ARG A 36 -13.07 -4.77 3.50
CA ARG A 36 -13.91 -3.61 3.85
C ARG A 36 -13.22 -2.27 3.56
N GLY A 37 -14.02 -1.20 3.57
CA GLY A 37 -13.54 0.18 3.43
C GLY A 37 -12.69 0.38 2.16
N ILE A 38 -11.60 1.12 2.26
CA ILE A 38 -10.69 1.39 1.14
C ILE A 38 -10.17 0.09 0.53
N GLY A 39 -9.77 -0.88 1.35
CA GLY A 39 -9.31 -2.18 0.87
C GLY A 39 -10.33 -2.90 0.00
N ARG A 40 -11.62 -2.84 0.35
CA ARG A 40 -12.70 -3.43 -0.45
C ARG A 40 -12.81 -2.77 -1.83
N HIS A 41 -12.81 -1.43 -1.88
CA HIS A 41 -12.86 -0.70 -3.15
C HIS A 41 -11.64 -1.00 -4.03
N LEU A 42 -10.44 -1.09 -3.43
CA LEU A 42 -9.24 -1.51 -4.15
C LEU A 42 -9.38 -2.93 -4.69
N SER A 43 -9.89 -3.87 -3.88
CA SER A 43 -10.08 -5.27 -4.30
C SER A 43 -11.06 -5.39 -5.47
N GLU A 44 -12.17 -4.65 -5.44
CA GLU A 44 -13.14 -4.58 -6.53
C GLU A 44 -12.53 -3.99 -7.80
N ALA A 45 -11.80 -2.88 -7.68
CA ALA A 45 -11.16 -2.22 -8.82
C ALA A 45 -10.10 -3.11 -9.48
N PHE A 46 -9.23 -3.76 -8.69
CA PHE A 46 -8.21 -4.66 -9.22
C PHE A 46 -8.81 -5.92 -9.86
N ALA A 47 -9.83 -6.52 -9.25
CA ALA A 47 -10.54 -7.66 -9.83
C ALA A 47 -11.25 -7.27 -11.14
N GLY A 48 -11.91 -6.11 -11.17
CA GLY A 48 -12.55 -5.56 -12.37
C GLY A 48 -11.55 -5.20 -13.47
N ALA A 49 -10.31 -4.83 -13.13
CA ALA A 49 -9.22 -4.59 -14.06
C ALA A 49 -8.56 -5.89 -14.58
N GLY A 50 -8.95 -7.06 -14.07
CA GLY A 50 -8.49 -8.37 -14.54
C GLY A 50 -7.32 -8.98 -13.79
N TYR A 51 -6.93 -8.43 -12.63
CA TYR A 51 -6.00 -9.09 -11.72
C TYR A 51 -6.67 -10.29 -11.03
N ASP A 52 -5.90 -11.34 -10.74
CA ASP A 52 -6.31 -12.30 -9.71
C ASP A 52 -6.04 -11.67 -8.34
N VAL A 53 -7.08 -11.48 -7.53
CA VAL A 53 -6.97 -10.74 -6.28
C VAL A 53 -6.98 -11.69 -5.09
N ILE A 54 -6.00 -11.54 -4.19
CA ILE A 54 -6.02 -12.14 -2.86
C ILE A 54 -6.47 -11.07 -1.88
N VAL A 55 -7.64 -11.29 -1.29
CA VAL A 55 -8.23 -10.43 -0.26
C VAL A 55 -7.94 -11.01 1.11
N THR A 56 -7.46 -10.19 2.05
CA THR A 56 -7.30 -10.67 3.41
C THR A 56 -8.16 -9.94 4.43
N ALA A 57 -8.53 -10.64 5.49
CA ALA A 57 -9.18 -10.12 6.69
C ALA A 57 -8.62 -10.83 7.93
N THR A 58 -8.95 -10.32 9.14
CA THR A 58 -8.48 -10.93 10.40
C THR A 58 -9.09 -12.32 10.68
N SER A 59 -10.19 -12.68 10.04
CA SER A 59 -10.71 -14.04 10.02
C SER A 59 -10.86 -14.56 8.59
N THR A 60 -10.67 -15.86 8.40
CA THR A 60 -10.80 -16.52 7.11
C THR A 60 -12.23 -16.41 6.58
N GLU A 61 -13.24 -16.59 7.43
CA GLU A 61 -14.65 -16.51 7.05
C GLU A 61 -15.01 -15.14 6.47
N ASN A 62 -14.50 -14.05 7.07
CA ASN A 62 -14.75 -12.70 6.56
C ASN A 62 -13.99 -12.44 5.25
N ALA A 63 -12.82 -13.03 5.08
CA ALA A 63 -12.05 -12.90 3.83
C ALA A 63 -12.72 -13.66 2.68
N GLU A 64 -13.17 -14.89 2.93
CA GLU A 64 -13.87 -15.73 1.95
C GLU A 64 -15.21 -15.10 1.53
N ALA A 65 -16.04 -14.67 2.49
CA ALA A 65 -17.29 -13.99 2.18
C ALA A 65 -17.08 -12.73 1.34
N ALA A 66 -16.07 -11.91 1.67
CA ALA A 66 -15.74 -10.74 0.87
C ALA A 66 -15.23 -11.11 -0.54
N ALA A 67 -14.45 -12.18 -0.66
CA ALA A 67 -13.95 -12.65 -1.95
C ALA A 67 -15.09 -13.11 -2.87
N ASP A 68 -16.05 -13.86 -2.34
CA ASP A 68 -17.24 -14.32 -3.07
C ASP A 68 -18.07 -13.13 -3.58
N GLU A 69 -18.35 -12.15 -2.71
CA GLU A 69 -19.10 -10.94 -3.09
C GLU A 69 -18.37 -10.11 -4.15
N ILE A 70 -17.02 -9.97 -4.06
CA ILE A 70 -16.23 -9.24 -5.04
C ILE A 70 -16.23 -9.99 -6.37
N ALA A 71 -16.03 -11.30 -6.35
CA ALA A 71 -16.06 -12.14 -7.55
C ALA A 71 -17.44 -12.05 -8.25
N GLU A 72 -18.54 -12.10 -7.50
CA GLU A 72 -19.89 -11.94 -8.03
C GLU A 72 -20.11 -10.56 -8.68
N SER A 73 -19.66 -9.50 -8.02
CA SER A 73 -19.88 -8.13 -8.50
C SER A 73 -19.01 -7.74 -9.68
N THR A 74 -17.79 -8.27 -9.79
CA THR A 74 -16.80 -7.88 -10.80
C THR A 74 -16.62 -8.90 -11.91
N GLY A 75 -17.03 -10.15 -11.69
CA GLY A 75 -16.72 -11.28 -12.57
C GLY A 75 -15.25 -11.71 -12.53
N GLY A 76 -14.43 -11.14 -11.64
CA GLY A 76 -13.01 -11.42 -11.49
C GLY A 76 -12.71 -12.66 -10.65
N THR A 77 -11.43 -13.07 -10.63
CA THR A 77 -10.94 -14.16 -9.78
C THR A 77 -10.47 -13.58 -8.45
N VAL A 78 -11.11 -13.98 -7.35
CA VAL A 78 -10.80 -13.47 -6.01
C VAL A 78 -10.68 -14.63 -5.02
N THR A 79 -9.64 -14.61 -4.18
CA THR A 79 -9.39 -15.61 -3.14
C THR A 79 -9.34 -14.91 -1.77
N GLY A 80 -10.13 -15.40 -0.82
CA GLY A 80 -10.15 -14.91 0.55
C GLY A 80 -9.22 -15.70 1.46
N LEU A 81 -8.33 -15.03 2.22
CA LEU A 81 -7.41 -15.65 3.16
C LEU A 81 -7.36 -14.90 4.49
N GLY A 82 -7.34 -15.64 5.60
CA GLY A 82 -7.17 -15.06 6.94
C GLY A 82 -5.77 -14.50 7.14
N LEU A 83 -5.66 -13.28 7.71
CA LEU A 83 -4.37 -12.65 7.98
C LEU A 83 -4.40 -11.78 9.24
N ARG A 84 -3.42 -12.01 10.10
CA ARG A 84 -2.97 -11.07 11.13
C ARG A 84 -1.57 -10.62 10.73
N THR A 85 -1.43 -9.38 10.29
CA THR A 85 -0.16 -8.84 9.75
C THR A 85 0.93 -8.77 10.81
N ASP A 86 0.56 -8.65 12.09
CA ASP A 86 1.46 -8.60 13.26
C ASP A 86 1.94 -9.96 13.75
N ASP A 87 1.51 -11.06 13.11
CA ASP A 87 1.90 -12.44 13.46
C ASP A 87 2.70 -13.07 12.32
N ILE A 88 4.01 -13.19 12.53
CA ILE A 88 4.95 -13.75 11.51
C ILE A 88 4.58 -15.17 11.09
N THR A 89 3.98 -15.97 11.98
CA THR A 89 3.55 -17.34 11.64
C THR A 89 2.42 -17.31 10.62
N VAL A 90 1.45 -16.43 10.83
CA VAL A 90 0.30 -16.24 9.92
C VAL A 90 0.75 -15.64 8.60
N VAL A 91 1.68 -14.68 8.62
CA VAL A 91 2.25 -14.08 7.39
C VAL A 91 3.02 -15.12 6.58
N ASN A 92 3.77 -16.04 7.20
CA ASN A 92 4.42 -17.14 6.50
C ASN A 92 3.41 -18.15 5.91
N GLN A 93 2.33 -18.47 6.62
CA GLN A 93 1.25 -19.31 6.09
C GLN A 93 0.59 -18.68 4.86
N LEU A 94 0.36 -17.38 4.88
CA LEU A 94 -0.14 -16.63 3.71
C LEU A 94 0.82 -16.75 2.52
N ARG A 95 2.14 -16.59 2.73
CA ARG A 95 3.15 -16.79 1.69
C ARG A 95 3.05 -18.19 1.07
N ASP A 96 2.90 -19.22 1.89
CA ASP A 96 2.80 -20.60 1.41
C ASP A 96 1.52 -20.83 0.58
N SER A 97 0.40 -20.20 0.99
CA SER A 97 -0.84 -20.20 0.21
C SER A 97 -0.68 -19.46 -1.13
N VAL A 98 0.03 -18.32 -1.15
CA VAL A 98 0.34 -17.59 -2.39
C VAL A 98 1.19 -18.45 -3.33
N ALA A 99 2.20 -19.17 -2.81
CA ALA A 99 3.04 -20.05 -3.62
C ALA A 99 2.24 -21.19 -4.27
N GLU A 100 1.25 -21.74 -3.59
CA GLU A 100 0.35 -22.75 -4.17
C GLU A 100 -0.58 -22.15 -5.24
N LEU A 101 -1.06 -20.92 -5.06
CA LEU A 101 -1.83 -20.20 -6.08
C LEU A 101 -0.98 -19.91 -7.32
N GLU A 102 0.25 -19.42 -7.15
CA GLU A 102 1.17 -19.21 -8.27
C GLU A 102 1.41 -20.49 -9.07
N LYS A 103 1.62 -21.61 -8.35
CA LYS A 103 1.84 -22.92 -8.97
C LYS A 103 0.61 -23.44 -9.72
N SER A 104 -0.57 -23.27 -9.15
CA SER A 104 -1.82 -23.78 -9.74
C SER A 104 -2.30 -22.96 -10.93
N THR A 105 -2.07 -21.63 -10.91
CA THR A 105 -2.53 -20.70 -11.95
C THR A 105 -1.48 -20.41 -13.02
N GLY A 106 -0.20 -20.61 -12.70
CA GLY A 106 0.93 -20.17 -13.53
C GLY A 106 1.20 -18.66 -13.48
N LYS A 107 0.39 -17.89 -12.74
CA LYS A 107 0.53 -16.44 -12.56
C LYS A 107 1.55 -16.12 -11.47
N ARG A 108 1.94 -14.86 -11.35
CA ARG A 108 2.90 -14.40 -10.35
C ARG A 108 2.34 -13.28 -9.48
N LEU A 109 2.68 -13.31 -8.20
CA LEU A 109 2.45 -12.17 -7.31
C LEU A 109 3.38 -11.03 -7.74
N GLN A 110 2.80 -9.94 -8.23
CA GLN A 110 3.55 -8.75 -8.65
C GLN A 110 3.05 -7.46 -8.02
N VAL A 111 1.92 -7.51 -7.30
CA VAL A 111 1.39 -6.35 -6.58
C VAL A 111 1.07 -6.74 -5.14
N LEU A 112 1.65 -5.99 -4.18
CA LEU A 112 1.30 -6.06 -2.76
C LEU A 112 0.75 -4.69 -2.34
N ILE A 113 -0.48 -4.66 -1.81
CA ILE A 113 -1.06 -3.45 -1.23
C ILE A 113 -1.17 -3.62 0.28
N ASN A 114 -0.34 -2.91 1.03
CA ASN A 114 -0.39 -2.83 2.48
C ASN A 114 -1.44 -1.81 2.90
N ASN A 115 -2.72 -2.23 2.91
CA ASN A 115 -3.84 -1.39 3.29
C ASN A 115 -4.28 -1.62 4.75
N ALA A 116 -4.10 -2.81 5.30
CA ALA A 116 -4.47 -3.09 6.69
C ALA A 116 -3.83 -2.09 7.65
N GLY A 117 -4.65 -1.48 8.51
CA GLY A 117 -4.18 -0.49 9.46
C GLY A 117 -5.20 -0.16 10.53
N ARG A 118 -4.74 0.52 11.58
CA ARG A 118 -5.52 0.96 12.74
C ARG A 118 -5.19 2.41 13.07
N ILE A 119 -6.12 3.03 13.80
CA ILE A 119 -5.95 4.34 14.42
C ILE A 119 -6.23 4.23 15.91
N GLU A 120 -5.78 5.18 16.72
CA GLU A 120 -6.12 5.26 18.15
C GLU A 120 -7.63 5.23 18.36
N SER A 121 -8.06 4.60 19.45
CA SER A 121 -9.48 4.47 19.78
C SER A 121 -10.14 5.79 20.20
N THR A 122 -9.32 6.78 20.61
CA THR A 122 -9.77 8.10 21.06
C THR A 122 -8.94 9.20 20.42
N GLU A 123 -9.59 10.29 20.02
CA GLU A 123 -8.96 11.53 19.62
C GLU A 123 -8.55 12.33 20.86
N GLY A 124 -7.32 12.86 20.87
CA GLY A 124 -6.88 13.70 21.97
C GLY A 124 -5.36 13.73 22.19
N PRO A 125 -4.94 14.27 23.32
CA PRO A 125 -3.51 14.34 23.66
C PRO A 125 -2.96 12.94 23.96
N LEU A 126 -1.71 12.71 23.55
CA LEU A 126 -1.05 11.42 23.65
C LEU A 126 -1.06 10.82 25.07
N TRP A 127 -0.95 11.65 26.10
CA TRP A 127 -0.90 11.20 27.50
C TRP A 127 -2.25 10.74 28.06
N ASP A 128 -3.36 10.96 27.35
CA ASP A 128 -4.71 10.49 27.71
C ASP A 128 -5.13 9.27 26.89
N ALA A 129 -4.31 8.86 25.91
CA ALA A 129 -4.64 7.75 25.04
C ALA A 129 -4.53 6.39 25.76
N ASP A 130 -5.38 5.43 25.37
CA ASP A 130 -5.33 4.05 25.87
C ASP A 130 -4.05 3.33 25.40
N PRO A 131 -3.18 2.86 26.31
CA PRO A 131 -1.93 2.20 25.97
C PRO A 131 -2.07 0.96 25.04
N GLU A 132 -3.13 0.17 25.22
CA GLU A 132 -3.37 -1.00 24.38
C GLU A 132 -3.79 -0.58 22.98
N SER A 133 -4.51 0.51 22.83
CA SER A 133 -4.84 1.10 21.54
C SER A 133 -3.57 1.59 20.84
N LEU A 134 -2.69 2.30 21.56
CA LEU A 134 -1.40 2.77 21.01
C LEU A 134 -0.54 1.61 20.51
N LYS A 135 -0.42 0.55 21.35
CA LYS A 135 0.30 -0.67 20.97
C LYS A 135 -0.29 -1.30 19.71
N GLY A 136 -1.61 -1.43 19.66
CA GLY A 136 -2.31 -2.01 18.50
C GLY A 136 -2.11 -1.22 17.20
N VAL A 137 -1.93 0.11 17.27
CA VAL A 137 -1.58 0.94 16.10
C VAL A 137 -0.17 0.61 15.62
N VAL A 138 0.80 0.51 16.53
CA VAL A 138 2.20 0.17 16.16
C VAL A 138 2.28 -1.25 15.59
N ASP A 139 1.61 -2.21 16.22
CA ASP A 139 1.60 -3.60 15.78
C ASP A 139 1.04 -3.73 14.36
N ALA A 140 -0.08 -3.08 14.06
CA ALA A 140 -0.70 -3.17 12.74
C ALA A 140 0.05 -2.35 11.67
N ASN A 141 0.35 -1.08 11.97
CA ASN A 141 0.79 -0.13 10.94
C ASN A 141 2.30 -0.13 10.71
N VAL A 142 3.09 -0.57 11.68
CA VAL A 142 4.56 -0.61 11.58
C VAL A 142 5.05 -2.05 11.49
N THR A 143 4.82 -2.84 12.55
CA THR A 143 5.27 -4.23 12.61
C THR A 143 4.65 -5.05 11.48
N GLY A 144 3.34 -4.91 11.28
CA GLY A 144 2.61 -5.64 10.25
C GLY A 144 3.12 -5.34 8.85
N VAL A 145 3.29 -4.06 8.50
CA VAL A 145 3.83 -3.68 7.18
C VAL A 145 5.26 -4.16 7.01
N ALA A 146 6.11 -4.03 8.05
CA ALA A 146 7.49 -4.51 8.00
C ALA A 146 7.57 -6.04 7.79
N LEU A 147 6.71 -6.82 8.46
CA LEU A 147 6.64 -8.28 8.29
C LEU A 147 6.14 -8.66 6.90
N MET A 148 5.12 -7.96 6.38
CA MET A 148 4.64 -8.17 5.00
C MET A 148 5.75 -7.91 3.98
N ILE A 149 6.47 -6.79 4.10
CA ILE A 149 7.62 -6.50 3.22
C ILE A 149 8.71 -7.55 3.38
N ASN A 150 9.07 -7.93 4.62
CA ASN A 150 10.11 -8.92 4.89
C ASN A 150 9.83 -10.27 4.21
N VAL A 151 8.61 -10.75 4.31
CA VAL A 151 8.22 -12.06 3.77
C VAL A 151 7.94 -12.03 2.28
N PHE A 152 7.32 -10.96 1.77
CA PHE A 152 6.87 -10.90 0.38
C PHE A 152 7.83 -10.20 -0.58
N ALA A 153 8.78 -9.38 -0.13
CA ALA A 153 9.77 -8.79 -1.05
C ALA A 153 10.56 -9.86 -1.83
N PRO A 154 11.02 -10.99 -1.25
CA PRO A 154 11.64 -12.06 -2.01
C PRO A 154 10.70 -12.71 -3.05
N VAL A 155 9.42 -12.88 -2.73
CA VAL A 155 8.41 -13.43 -3.65
C VAL A 155 8.18 -12.49 -4.83
N LEU A 156 8.03 -11.18 -4.55
CA LEU A 156 7.87 -10.14 -5.55
C LEU A 156 9.10 -10.02 -6.46
N MET A 157 10.32 -10.10 -5.91
CA MET A 157 11.55 -10.12 -6.72
C MET A 157 11.60 -11.33 -7.64
N ALA A 158 11.23 -12.52 -7.15
CA ALA A 158 11.15 -13.72 -7.99
C ALA A 158 10.06 -13.58 -9.07
N GLY A 159 8.93 -12.94 -8.76
CA GLY A 159 7.91 -12.61 -9.74
C GLY A 159 8.40 -11.65 -10.81
N ALA A 160 9.16 -10.62 -10.43
CA ALA A 160 9.76 -9.67 -11.36
C ALA A 160 10.78 -10.35 -12.28
N GLU A 161 11.65 -11.20 -11.75
CA GLU A 161 12.61 -11.99 -12.53
C GLU A 161 11.90 -12.92 -13.52
N ALA A 162 10.88 -13.65 -13.06
CA ALA A 162 10.16 -14.62 -13.89
C ALA A 162 9.38 -13.97 -15.04
N THR A 163 8.90 -12.75 -14.87
CA THR A 163 8.06 -12.06 -15.86
C THR A 163 8.83 -11.02 -16.68
N GLY A 164 10.02 -10.64 -16.24
CA GLY A 164 10.78 -9.51 -16.83
C GLY A 164 10.14 -8.13 -16.58
N ARG A 165 9.16 -8.04 -15.68
CA ARG A 165 8.42 -6.81 -15.33
C ARG A 165 8.61 -6.49 -13.85
N PRO A 166 8.84 -5.22 -13.45
CA PRO A 166 8.92 -4.88 -12.04
C PRO A 166 7.68 -5.28 -11.26
N SER A 167 7.87 -5.73 -10.03
CA SER A 167 6.81 -5.93 -9.03
C SER A 167 6.68 -4.70 -8.13
N ARG A 168 5.49 -4.48 -7.56
CA ARG A 168 5.14 -3.23 -6.89
C ARG A 168 4.57 -3.45 -5.52
N ILE A 169 5.01 -2.61 -4.58
CA ILE A 169 4.44 -2.49 -3.23
C ILE A 169 3.77 -1.13 -3.15
N ILE A 170 2.53 -1.09 -2.70
CA ILE A 170 1.79 0.15 -2.46
C ILE A 170 1.42 0.17 -0.97
N ASP A 171 2.08 1.03 -0.21
CA ASP A 171 1.76 1.21 1.20
C ASP A 171 0.70 2.29 1.34
N LEU A 172 -0.47 1.96 1.93
CA LEU A 172 -1.50 2.96 2.24
C LEU A 172 -1.00 3.85 3.37
N ASN A 173 -0.41 4.97 2.98
CA ASN A 173 0.05 6.02 3.88
C ASN A 173 -1.08 7.01 4.21
N SER A 174 -0.76 8.17 4.72
CA SER A 174 -1.69 9.22 5.12
C SER A 174 -1.01 10.60 5.04
N GLY A 175 -1.81 11.64 4.83
CA GLY A 175 -1.34 13.01 5.07
C GLY A 175 -0.80 13.22 6.48
N SER A 176 -1.33 12.48 7.46
CA SER A 176 -0.83 12.48 8.85
C SER A 176 0.60 11.96 8.98
N GLY A 177 1.06 11.06 8.08
CA GLY A 177 2.45 10.62 8.05
C GLY A 177 3.41 11.67 7.50
N ALA A 178 2.94 12.51 6.59
CA ALA A 178 3.73 13.57 5.98
C ALA A 178 3.80 14.86 6.84
N GLN A 179 2.68 15.25 7.47
CA GLN A 179 2.58 16.52 8.20
C GLN A 179 2.31 16.36 9.70
N GLY A 180 1.89 15.17 10.13
CA GLY A 180 1.44 14.90 11.48
C GLY A 180 0.00 15.36 11.75
N THR A 181 -0.65 14.68 12.69
CA THR A 181 -1.97 15.04 13.21
C THR A 181 -1.91 14.96 14.73
N PRO A 182 -1.93 16.10 15.45
CA PRO A 182 -1.70 16.11 16.89
C PRO A 182 -2.67 15.24 17.69
N ALA A 183 -3.90 15.10 17.19
CA ALA A 183 -4.97 14.33 17.85
C ALA A 183 -4.80 12.80 17.75
N TYR A 184 -3.94 12.32 16.85
CA TYR A 184 -3.64 10.91 16.59
C TYR A 184 -2.13 10.74 16.40
N ALA A 185 -1.40 10.94 17.48
CA ALA A 185 0.07 11.08 17.45
C ALA A 185 0.77 9.78 17.04
N VAL A 186 0.34 8.61 17.56
CA VAL A 186 0.97 7.33 17.26
C VAL A 186 0.59 6.85 15.86
N TYR A 187 -0.64 7.10 15.41
CA TYR A 187 -1.02 6.87 14.02
C TYR A 187 -0.14 7.70 13.07
N SER A 188 0.02 9.00 13.34
CA SER A 188 0.90 9.86 12.54
C SER A 188 2.34 9.35 12.51
N ALA A 189 2.89 8.99 13.66
CA ALA A 189 4.22 8.41 13.76
C ALA A 189 4.33 7.09 13.00
N SER A 190 3.30 6.23 13.10
CA SER A 190 3.26 4.95 12.37
C SER A 190 3.26 5.14 10.85
N LYS A 191 2.50 6.12 10.35
CA LYS A 191 2.47 6.44 8.91
C LYS A 191 3.76 7.12 8.45
N ALA A 192 4.38 7.96 9.29
CA ALA A 192 5.70 8.53 9.00
C ALA A 192 6.80 7.46 8.90
N SER A 193 6.71 6.36 9.66
CA SER A 193 7.69 5.27 9.61
C SER A 193 7.73 4.54 8.26
N LEU A 194 6.61 4.49 7.53
CA LEU A 194 6.51 3.82 6.22
C LEU A 194 7.49 4.40 5.21
N PHE A 195 7.70 5.72 5.21
CA PHE A 195 8.72 6.35 4.36
C PHE A 195 10.12 5.76 4.57
N ARG A 196 10.47 5.36 5.80
CA ARG A 196 11.78 4.76 6.11
C ARG A 196 11.84 3.29 5.75
N LEU A 197 10.73 2.57 5.78
CA LEU A 197 10.66 1.22 5.22
C LEU A 197 10.83 1.27 3.70
N ALA A 198 10.16 2.21 3.03
CA ALA A 198 10.30 2.44 1.59
C ALA A 198 11.74 2.76 1.18
N ASP A 199 12.46 3.60 1.93
CA ASP A 199 13.88 3.90 1.66
C ASP A 199 14.73 2.62 1.57
N SER A 200 14.49 1.65 2.46
CA SER A 200 15.19 0.35 2.44
C SER A 200 14.85 -0.48 1.20
N VAL A 201 13.56 -0.55 0.84
CA VAL A 201 13.11 -1.30 -0.36
C VAL A 201 13.68 -0.68 -1.62
N VAL A 202 13.70 0.64 -1.74
CA VAL A 202 14.30 1.35 -2.88
C VAL A 202 15.79 1.02 -2.97
N HIS A 203 16.51 1.13 -1.84
CA HIS A 203 17.96 0.95 -1.85
C HIS A 203 18.41 -0.48 -2.22
N PHE A 204 17.72 -1.49 -1.71
CA PHE A 204 18.15 -2.89 -1.86
C PHE A 204 17.34 -3.70 -2.88
N GLY A 205 16.16 -3.21 -3.27
CA GLY A 205 15.19 -3.92 -4.10
C GLY A 205 15.04 -3.36 -5.51
N HIS A 206 15.34 -2.07 -5.74
CA HIS A 206 15.12 -1.43 -7.04
C HIS A 206 15.77 -2.18 -8.21
N ASP A 207 17.07 -2.48 -8.09
CA ASP A 207 17.82 -3.20 -9.13
C ASP A 207 17.42 -4.68 -9.26
N LYS A 208 16.58 -5.17 -8.32
CA LYS A 208 16.00 -6.50 -8.35
C LYS A 208 14.54 -6.49 -8.83
N GLY A 209 14.12 -5.39 -9.43
CA GLY A 209 12.78 -5.25 -10.00
C GLY A 209 11.68 -4.90 -8.98
N LEU A 210 12.01 -4.38 -7.78
CA LEU A 210 11.00 -3.86 -6.87
C LEU A 210 10.76 -2.36 -7.07
N ARG A 211 9.50 -1.97 -6.96
CA ARG A 211 9.04 -0.58 -6.82
C ARG A 211 8.17 -0.48 -5.57
N ILE A 212 8.23 0.65 -4.87
CA ILE A 212 7.40 0.89 -3.67
C ILE A 212 6.88 2.32 -3.69
N PHE A 213 5.65 2.52 -3.26
CA PHE A 213 4.97 3.81 -3.28
C PHE A 213 4.27 4.06 -1.95
N GLU A 214 4.40 5.30 -1.45
CA GLU A 214 3.68 5.80 -0.27
C GLU A 214 2.42 6.51 -0.74
N MET A 215 1.30 5.78 -0.82
CA MET A 215 0.05 6.30 -1.35
C MET A 215 -0.90 6.72 -0.23
N ALA A 216 -1.21 8.01 -0.13
CA ALA A 216 -2.31 8.45 0.72
C ALA A 216 -3.63 8.40 -0.05
N PRO A 217 -4.68 7.77 0.52
CA PRO A 217 -5.99 7.68 -0.14
C PRO A 217 -6.79 8.99 -0.08
N GLY A 218 -6.25 10.05 0.50
CA GLY A 218 -7.03 11.21 0.88
C GLY A 218 -7.92 10.91 2.10
N VAL A 219 -9.05 11.60 2.22
CA VAL A 219 -10.02 11.31 3.30
C VAL A 219 -11.25 10.68 2.67
N VAL A 220 -11.32 9.35 2.70
CA VAL A 220 -12.42 8.55 2.16
C VAL A 220 -13.47 8.33 3.23
N GLU A 221 -14.74 8.39 2.88
CA GLU A 221 -15.84 8.10 3.80
C GLU A 221 -15.90 6.60 4.12
N THR A 222 -15.41 6.22 5.29
CA THR A 222 -15.34 4.83 5.77
C THR A 222 -15.84 4.74 7.21
N ALA A 223 -16.02 3.52 7.74
CA ALA A 223 -16.33 3.34 9.16
C ALA A 223 -15.25 3.95 10.06
N MET A 224 -13.97 3.91 9.66
CA MET A 224 -12.87 4.51 10.42
C MET A 224 -13.00 6.04 10.45
N THR A 225 -13.12 6.69 9.29
CA THR A 225 -13.17 8.17 9.21
C THR A 225 -14.44 8.75 9.80
N LYS A 226 -15.57 8.03 9.72
CA LYS A 226 -16.82 8.39 10.39
C LYS A 226 -16.75 8.34 11.92
N SER A 227 -15.85 7.57 12.49
CA SER A 227 -15.61 7.53 13.93
C SER A 227 -14.65 8.59 14.45
N MET A 228 -14.10 9.46 13.56
CA MET A 228 -13.09 10.46 13.89
C MET A 228 -13.75 11.86 13.95
N PRO A 229 -13.92 12.47 15.14
CA PRO A 229 -14.52 13.82 15.27
C PRO A 229 -13.83 14.89 14.43
N VAL A 230 -12.53 14.75 14.17
CA VAL A 230 -11.77 15.65 13.30
C VAL A 230 -12.34 15.76 11.88
N HIS A 231 -13.22 14.85 11.48
CA HIS A 231 -13.85 14.84 10.16
C HIS A 231 -15.34 15.22 10.17
N ASP A 232 -15.95 15.55 11.34
CA ASP A 232 -17.38 15.85 11.47
C ASP A 232 -17.85 17.06 10.62
N PHE A 233 -16.91 17.93 10.23
CA PHE A 233 -17.21 19.09 9.38
C PHE A 233 -17.34 18.75 7.88
N ARG A 234 -16.96 17.53 7.46
CA ARG A 234 -16.90 17.15 6.04
C ARG A 234 -18.28 16.80 5.51
N THR A 235 -18.55 17.29 4.29
CA THR A 235 -19.80 17.00 3.56
C THR A 235 -19.51 16.85 2.07
N GLY A 236 -20.30 16.03 1.38
CA GLY A 236 -20.26 15.93 -0.10
C GLY A 236 -18.85 15.80 -0.68
N ASP A 237 -18.43 16.80 -1.47
CA ASP A 237 -17.16 16.79 -2.21
C ASP A 237 -15.90 16.99 -1.33
N ASP A 238 -16.06 17.16 -0.02
CA ASP A 238 -14.92 17.21 0.92
C ASP A 238 -14.25 15.83 1.08
N TRP A 239 -14.91 14.77 0.64
CA TRP A 239 -14.39 13.41 0.69
C TRP A 239 -13.69 13.04 -0.62
N THR A 240 -12.57 12.32 -0.51
CA THR A 240 -11.96 11.66 -1.67
C THR A 240 -12.84 10.49 -2.09
N SER A 241 -13.19 10.38 -3.37
CA SER A 241 -14.01 9.28 -3.83
C SER A 241 -13.24 7.96 -3.87
N PRO A 242 -13.91 6.83 -3.68
CA PRO A 242 -13.28 5.51 -3.82
C PRO A 242 -12.65 5.28 -5.19
N GLU A 243 -13.26 5.84 -6.26
CA GLU A 243 -12.77 5.74 -7.62
C GLU A 243 -11.42 6.45 -7.78
N GLN A 244 -11.25 7.66 -7.22
CA GLN A 244 -9.97 8.38 -7.25
C GLN A 244 -8.85 7.58 -6.56
N VAL A 245 -9.18 6.85 -5.48
CA VAL A 245 -8.21 5.99 -4.80
C VAL A 245 -7.85 4.78 -5.66
N ALA A 246 -8.84 4.16 -6.28
CA ALA A 246 -8.67 3.00 -7.15
C ALA A 246 -7.86 3.34 -8.41
N ASP A 247 -8.19 4.45 -9.07
CA ASP A 247 -7.52 4.90 -10.29
C ASP A 247 -6.02 5.15 -10.03
N LEU A 248 -5.69 5.84 -8.93
CA LEU A 248 -4.29 6.08 -8.58
C LEU A 248 -3.56 4.77 -8.24
N ALA A 249 -4.19 3.86 -7.48
CA ALA A 249 -3.59 2.56 -7.15
C ALA A 249 -3.35 1.70 -8.40
N LEU A 250 -4.29 1.67 -9.34
CA LEU A 250 -4.13 0.97 -10.62
C LEU A 250 -3.02 1.58 -11.48
N ALA A 251 -2.93 2.92 -11.53
CA ALA A 251 -1.84 3.61 -12.23
C ALA A 251 -0.46 3.28 -11.63
N LEU A 252 -0.35 3.21 -10.29
CA LEU A 252 0.88 2.76 -9.62
C LEU A 252 1.17 1.28 -9.92
N ALA A 253 0.16 0.43 -9.95
CA ALA A 253 0.32 -1.00 -10.22
C ALA A 253 0.65 -1.29 -11.69
N SER A 254 0.22 -0.45 -12.63
CA SER A 254 0.47 -0.62 -14.07
C SER A 254 1.95 -0.46 -14.45
N GLY A 255 2.68 0.41 -13.73
CA GLY A 255 4.07 0.78 -14.01
C GLY A 255 4.26 2.14 -14.68
N THR A 256 3.18 2.79 -15.10
CA THR A 256 3.26 4.14 -15.72
C THR A 256 3.89 5.17 -14.78
N LEU A 257 3.80 4.93 -13.46
CA LEU A 257 4.28 5.81 -12.41
C LEU A 257 5.55 5.30 -11.70
N ASP A 258 6.31 4.37 -12.29
CA ASP A 258 7.52 3.80 -11.67
C ASP A 258 8.59 4.86 -11.31
N ALA A 259 8.60 6.02 -11.97
CA ALA A 259 9.45 7.16 -11.62
C ALA A 259 9.18 7.69 -10.18
N PHE A 260 8.01 7.40 -9.61
CA PHE A 260 7.64 7.79 -8.25
C PHE A 260 8.01 6.76 -7.20
N THR A 261 8.80 5.75 -7.52
CA THR A 261 9.25 4.77 -6.52
C THR A 261 9.94 5.45 -5.33
N GLY A 262 9.57 5.05 -4.10
CA GLY A 262 10.05 5.67 -2.85
C GLY A 262 9.47 7.04 -2.56
N ARG A 263 8.37 7.45 -3.22
CA ARG A 263 7.77 8.79 -3.12
C ARG A 263 6.33 8.74 -2.68
N TYR A 264 5.88 9.87 -2.12
CA TYR A 264 4.53 10.07 -1.65
C TYR A 264 3.64 10.59 -2.78
N VAL A 265 2.48 9.94 -2.95
CA VAL A 265 1.41 10.36 -3.86
C VAL A 265 0.07 10.35 -3.13
N ARG A 266 -0.91 11.13 -3.58
CA ARG A 266 -2.17 11.32 -2.86
C ARG A 266 -3.37 11.33 -3.80
N ALA A 267 -4.28 10.40 -3.63
CA ALA A 267 -5.57 10.39 -4.31
C ALA A 267 -6.39 11.65 -3.99
N GLY A 268 -7.12 12.13 -4.99
CA GLY A 268 -7.88 13.38 -4.90
C GLY A 268 -7.06 14.66 -5.09
N ALA A 269 -5.71 14.57 -5.03
CA ALA A 269 -4.81 15.67 -5.34
C ALA A 269 -3.95 15.39 -6.57
N ASP A 270 -3.53 14.14 -6.72
CA ASP A 270 -2.73 13.65 -7.83
C ASP A 270 -3.60 12.82 -8.78
N SER A 271 -3.40 12.99 -10.09
CA SER A 271 -3.90 12.11 -11.15
C SER A 271 -2.71 11.48 -11.88
N GLU A 272 -2.94 10.38 -12.58
CA GLU A 272 -1.91 9.75 -13.43
C GLU A 272 -1.29 10.77 -14.40
N GLU A 273 -2.12 11.57 -15.06
CA GLU A 273 -1.67 12.60 -16.00
C GLU A 273 -0.79 13.66 -15.33
N SER A 274 -1.18 14.15 -14.14
CA SER A 274 -0.39 15.15 -13.42
C SER A 274 0.96 14.62 -12.96
N LEU A 275 1.00 13.35 -12.52
CA LEU A 275 2.23 12.70 -12.09
C LEU A 275 3.16 12.42 -13.29
N ILE A 276 2.64 11.96 -14.42
CA ILE A 276 3.43 11.79 -15.64
C ILE A 276 4.07 13.12 -16.06
N ALA A 277 3.32 14.22 -16.00
CA ALA A 277 3.86 15.55 -16.32
C ALA A 277 4.96 15.99 -15.34
N GLU A 278 4.84 15.65 -14.05
CA GLU A 278 5.82 15.97 -13.01
C GLU A 278 7.08 15.10 -13.11
N ALA A 279 6.99 13.88 -13.64
CA ALA A 279 8.06 12.88 -13.61
C ALA A 279 9.39 13.38 -14.18
N ALA A 280 9.36 14.20 -15.23
CA ALA A 280 10.56 14.74 -15.88
C ALA A 280 11.34 15.76 -15.02
N GLY A 281 10.71 16.33 -13.98
CA GLY A 281 11.29 17.35 -13.10
C GLY A 281 11.54 16.86 -11.67
N LEU A 282 11.51 15.55 -11.42
CA LEU A 282 11.69 15.01 -10.07
C LEU A 282 13.12 15.21 -9.57
N GLU A 283 13.25 15.91 -8.44
CA GLU A 283 14.48 16.01 -7.67
C GLU A 283 14.53 14.93 -6.58
N ASP A 284 15.70 14.69 -5.98
CA ASP A 284 15.88 13.66 -4.95
C ASP A 284 14.94 13.84 -3.74
N SER A 285 14.70 15.07 -3.31
CA SER A 285 13.85 15.39 -2.18
C SER A 285 12.36 15.47 -2.52
N THR A 286 12.01 15.53 -3.81
CA THR A 286 10.62 15.70 -4.25
C THR A 286 9.74 14.57 -3.73
N ARG A 287 8.66 14.92 -3.02
CA ARG A 287 7.67 13.98 -2.46
C ARG A 287 8.26 12.92 -1.50
N ARG A 288 9.35 13.25 -0.79
CA ARG A 288 9.98 12.43 0.24
C ARG A 288 9.92 13.11 1.61
N LEU A 289 9.89 12.32 2.68
CA LEU A 289 9.99 12.86 4.03
C LEU A 289 11.45 13.21 4.32
N VAL A 290 11.79 14.49 4.22
CA VAL A 290 13.14 15.03 4.50
C VAL A 290 13.06 16.07 5.60
N LEU A 291 14.16 16.27 6.31
CA LEU A 291 14.31 17.40 7.24
C LEU A 291 14.70 18.62 6.41
N GLY A 292 13.91 19.70 6.54
CA GLY A 292 14.14 20.97 5.88
C GLY A 292 15.28 21.79 6.52
#